data_489fff873813be9a7beae96703a12929
#
_entry.id   489fff873813be9a7beae96703a12929
#
_cell.length_a   1.000
_cell.length_b   1.000
_cell.length_c   1.000
_cell.angle_alpha   90.00
_cell.angle_beta   90.00
_cell.angle_gamma   90.00
#
_symmetry.space_group_name_H-M   'P 1'
#
loop_
_entity.id
_entity.type
_entity.pdbx_description
1 polymer ?
#
loop_
_entity_poly.entity_id
_entity_poly.type
_entity_poly.pdbx_seq_one_letter_code
_entity_poly.pdbx_strand_id
1 'polypeptide(L)'
;MSADITVRRADPAEADQVGALTERVYRIGGFGSDDYATVLRDGRSRDRHSIVLVAAADRTITGTVTLALPGTPLAHLCRADEAEVRMLAVDEAARGLGIANRLMTACETLARDQGLAAMILCTETGMHAAHRLYERRGYAREPARDWQIRDVRLLAYRLAL
;
A
#
# COMPACT_ATOMS: atom_id res chain seq x y z
N MET A 1 21.21 10.89 -15.67
CA MET A 1 20.90 11.48 -14.35
C MET A 1 19.65 10.78 -13.81
N SER A 2 19.75 10.27 -12.63
CA SER A 2 18.57 9.71 -11.94
C SER A 2 17.67 10.88 -11.56
N ALA A 3 16.45 10.92 -12.05
CA ALA A 3 15.49 11.90 -11.60
C ALA A 3 15.28 11.74 -10.08
N ASP A 4 15.26 12.86 -9.37
CA ASP A 4 15.08 12.86 -7.92
C ASP A 4 13.67 12.41 -7.57
N ILE A 5 13.55 11.24 -6.96
CA ILE A 5 12.26 10.67 -6.56
C ILE A 5 11.87 11.27 -5.20
N THR A 6 10.71 11.91 -5.16
CA THR A 6 10.13 12.46 -3.93
C THR A 6 8.94 11.62 -3.49
N VAL A 7 8.87 11.32 -2.19
CA VAL A 7 7.69 10.72 -1.57
C VAL A 7 6.88 11.82 -0.88
N ARG A 8 5.60 11.92 -1.24
CA ARG A 8 4.70 12.95 -0.73
C ARG A 8 3.26 12.47 -0.75
N ARG A 9 2.38 13.20 -0.11
CA ARG A 9 0.95 12.97 -0.26
C ARG A 9 0.52 13.23 -1.70
N ALA A 10 -0.38 12.40 -2.21
CA ALA A 10 -0.95 12.60 -3.54
C ALA A 10 -1.78 13.89 -3.57
N ASP A 11 -1.68 14.64 -4.67
CA ASP A 11 -2.60 15.72 -4.96
C ASP A 11 -3.94 15.11 -5.39
N PRO A 12 -5.10 15.65 -4.96
CA PRO A 12 -6.41 15.16 -5.42
C PRO A 12 -6.57 15.07 -6.94
N ALA A 13 -5.90 15.95 -7.70
CA ALA A 13 -5.89 15.92 -9.15
C ALA A 13 -5.16 14.70 -9.73
N GLU A 14 -4.35 14.01 -8.94
CA GLU A 14 -3.61 12.81 -9.33
C GLU A 14 -4.38 11.51 -9.07
N ALA A 15 -5.57 11.57 -8.49
CA ALA A 15 -6.32 10.40 -8.03
C ALA A 15 -6.56 9.37 -9.15
N ASP A 16 -6.92 9.81 -10.33
CA ASP A 16 -7.14 8.90 -11.47
C ASP A 16 -5.84 8.24 -11.94
N GLN A 17 -4.74 8.97 -11.92
CA GLN A 17 -3.40 8.45 -12.24
C GLN A 17 -2.94 7.41 -11.21
N VAL A 18 -3.17 7.67 -9.93
CA VAL A 18 -2.89 6.70 -8.84
C VAL A 18 -3.71 5.42 -9.03
N GLY A 19 -5.00 5.55 -9.33
CA GLY A 19 -5.87 4.39 -9.56
C GLY A 19 -5.41 3.56 -10.77
N ALA A 20 -5.06 4.21 -11.86
CA ALA A 20 -4.58 3.53 -13.07
C ALA A 20 -3.27 2.78 -12.83
N LEU A 21 -2.33 3.40 -12.12
CA LEU A 21 -1.07 2.75 -11.75
C LEU A 21 -1.31 1.51 -10.89
N THR A 22 -2.13 1.65 -9.87
CA THR A 22 -2.42 0.55 -8.93
C THR A 22 -3.04 -0.65 -9.65
N GLU A 23 -4.06 -0.41 -10.46
CA GLU A 23 -4.73 -1.47 -11.22
C GLU A 23 -3.77 -2.15 -12.20
N ARG A 24 -2.98 -1.38 -12.94
CA ARG A 24 -2.03 -1.92 -13.90
C ARG A 24 -0.98 -2.81 -13.23
N VAL A 25 -0.40 -2.37 -12.12
CA VAL A 25 0.64 -3.13 -11.41
C VAL A 25 0.09 -4.44 -10.87
N TYR A 26 -1.10 -4.44 -10.28
CA TYR A 26 -1.75 -5.66 -9.79
C TYR A 26 -2.08 -6.63 -10.93
N ARG A 27 -2.63 -6.11 -12.02
CA ARG A 27 -2.98 -6.91 -13.19
C ARG A 27 -1.75 -7.56 -13.83
N ILE A 28 -0.65 -6.83 -14.02
CA ILE A 28 0.61 -7.34 -14.57
C ILE A 28 1.18 -8.44 -13.67
N GLY A 29 1.09 -8.27 -12.36
CA GLY A 29 1.52 -9.27 -11.38
C GLY A 29 0.62 -10.50 -11.29
N GLY A 30 -0.57 -10.46 -11.90
CA GLY A 30 -1.57 -11.53 -11.79
C GLY A 30 -2.30 -11.55 -10.45
N PHE A 31 -2.39 -10.42 -9.76
CA PHE A 31 -3.00 -10.30 -8.45
C PHE A 31 -4.33 -9.53 -8.50
N GLY A 32 -5.16 -9.79 -7.50
CA GLY A 32 -6.51 -9.25 -7.44
C GLY A 32 -7.48 -9.99 -8.36
N SER A 33 -8.76 -9.90 -8.03
CA SER A 33 -9.84 -10.38 -8.88
C SER A 33 -10.31 -9.27 -9.83
N ASP A 34 -11.11 -9.63 -10.84
CA ASP A 34 -11.73 -8.64 -11.74
C ASP A 34 -12.61 -7.64 -10.97
N ASP A 35 -13.34 -8.11 -9.96
CA ASP A 35 -14.13 -7.25 -9.09
C ASP A 35 -13.25 -6.27 -8.29
N TYR A 36 -12.09 -6.75 -7.83
CA TYR A 36 -11.15 -5.92 -7.10
C TYR A 36 -10.45 -4.89 -8.00
N ALA A 37 -10.33 -5.15 -9.29
CA ALA A 37 -9.76 -4.20 -10.23
C ALA A 37 -10.50 -2.85 -10.23
N THR A 38 -11.82 -2.87 -10.05
CA THR A 38 -12.62 -1.64 -9.92
C THR A 38 -12.24 -0.84 -8.67
N VAL A 39 -12.02 -1.53 -7.55
CA VAL A 39 -11.57 -0.91 -6.30
C VAL A 39 -10.16 -0.33 -6.45
N LEU A 40 -9.26 -1.07 -7.08
CA LEU A 40 -7.88 -0.62 -7.33
C LEU A 40 -7.83 0.63 -8.20
N ARG A 41 -8.72 0.72 -9.19
CA ARG A 41 -8.82 1.86 -10.11
C ARG A 41 -9.42 3.10 -9.47
N ASP A 42 -10.21 2.96 -8.40
CA ASP A 42 -10.90 4.06 -7.74
C ASP A 42 -9.98 4.85 -6.80
N GLY A 43 -9.04 5.59 -7.38
CA GLY A 43 -8.13 6.45 -6.62
C GLY A 43 -8.83 7.60 -5.92
N ARG A 44 -9.95 8.08 -6.45
CA ARG A 44 -10.72 9.19 -5.86
C ARG A 44 -11.35 8.80 -4.53
N SER A 45 -11.91 7.61 -4.43
CA SER A 45 -12.45 7.11 -3.16
C SER A 45 -11.34 6.97 -2.12
N ARG A 46 -10.17 6.43 -2.51
CA ARG A 46 -9.03 6.33 -1.61
C ARG A 46 -8.54 7.68 -1.13
N ASP A 47 -8.45 8.66 -2.01
CA ASP A 47 -8.01 10.01 -1.66
C ASP A 47 -8.95 10.68 -0.64
N ARG A 48 -10.25 10.45 -0.77
CA ARG A 48 -11.24 11.03 0.16
C ARG A 48 -11.26 10.38 1.54
N HIS A 49 -10.94 9.09 1.63
CA HIS A 49 -11.19 8.29 2.83
C HIS A 49 -9.92 7.76 3.51
N SER A 50 -8.76 8.05 2.95
CA SER A 50 -7.48 7.55 3.46
C SER A 50 -6.34 8.51 3.12
N ILE A 51 -5.15 8.19 3.58
CA ILE A 51 -3.92 8.90 3.21
C ILE A 51 -3.28 8.17 2.04
N VAL A 52 -3.22 8.82 0.89
CA VAL A 52 -2.55 8.27 -0.29
C VAL A 52 -1.21 8.95 -0.48
N LEU A 53 -0.14 8.16 -0.49
CA LEU A 53 1.21 8.63 -0.77
C LEU A 53 1.63 8.22 -2.17
N VAL A 54 2.40 9.06 -2.81
CA VAL A 54 3.01 8.79 -4.11
C VAL A 54 4.51 9.00 -4.05
N ALA A 55 5.22 8.20 -4.83
CA ALA A 55 6.61 8.43 -5.19
C ALA A 55 6.61 8.99 -6.60
N ALA A 56 7.15 10.16 -6.80
CA ALA A 56 7.14 10.85 -8.08
C ALA A 56 8.53 11.39 -8.44
N ALA A 57 8.86 11.29 -9.72
CA ALA A 57 9.98 11.96 -10.34
C ALA A 57 9.39 12.99 -11.30
N ASP A 58 9.64 14.27 -11.05
CA ASP A 58 8.97 15.38 -11.73
C ASP A 58 7.44 15.23 -11.65
N ARG A 59 6.76 15.05 -12.78
CA ARG A 59 5.30 14.85 -12.84
C ARG A 59 4.91 13.38 -13.02
N THR A 60 5.87 12.47 -13.01
CA THR A 60 5.63 11.05 -13.25
C THR A 60 5.53 10.32 -11.92
N ILE A 61 4.36 9.74 -11.64
CA ILE A 61 4.15 8.88 -10.46
C ILE A 61 4.70 7.49 -10.78
N THR A 62 5.65 7.05 -9.96
CA THR A 62 6.34 5.76 -10.12
C THR A 62 5.95 4.74 -9.06
N GLY A 63 5.27 5.18 -8.01
CA GLY A 63 4.79 4.30 -6.95
C GLY A 63 3.71 4.96 -6.11
N THR A 64 2.92 4.15 -5.43
CA THR A 64 1.87 4.60 -4.54
C THR A 64 1.62 3.60 -3.42
N VAL A 65 1.10 4.09 -2.31
CA VAL A 65 0.61 3.28 -1.18
C VAL A 65 -0.54 4.01 -0.51
N THR A 66 -1.46 3.24 0.05
CA THR A 66 -2.59 3.77 0.82
C THR A 66 -2.41 3.42 2.29
N LEU A 67 -2.53 4.42 3.15
CA LEU A 67 -2.56 4.26 4.61
C LEU A 67 -3.98 4.53 5.11
N ALA A 68 -4.62 3.49 5.62
CA ALA A 68 -5.95 3.58 6.21
C ALA A 68 -5.83 3.73 7.72
N LEU A 69 -6.40 4.80 8.26
CA LEU A 69 -6.47 5.03 9.71
C LEU A 69 -7.66 4.27 10.31
N PRO A 70 -7.62 3.94 11.62
CA PRO A 70 -8.70 3.23 12.28
C PRO A 70 -10.05 3.93 12.10
N GLY A 71 -11.09 3.15 11.85
CA GLY A 71 -12.45 3.66 11.71
C GLY A 71 -12.79 4.28 10.35
N THR A 72 -11.86 4.25 9.39
CA THR A 72 -12.10 4.75 8.03
C THR A 72 -12.58 3.64 7.10
N PRO A 73 -13.22 3.96 5.96
CA PRO A 73 -13.82 2.94 5.08
C PRO A 73 -12.86 1.90 4.53
N LEU A 74 -11.57 2.21 4.39
CA LEU A 74 -10.58 1.27 3.86
C LEU A 74 -9.82 0.51 4.94
N ALA A 75 -10.11 0.76 6.20
CA ALA A 75 -9.57 0.03 7.34
C ALA A 75 -10.38 -1.24 7.57
N HIS A 76 -9.95 -2.36 7.00
CA HIS A 76 -10.66 -3.64 7.09
C HIS A 76 -10.12 -4.53 8.20
N LEU A 77 -8.82 -4.46 8.44
CA LEU A 77 -8.12 -5.37 9.34
C LEU A 77 -7.62 -4.71 10.61
N CYS A 78 -7.31 -3.41 10.57
CA CYS A 78 -6.67 -2.72 11.68
C CYS A 78 -7.59 -2.56 12.89
N ARG A 79 -6.97 -2.67 14.07
CA ARG A 79 -7.59 -2.35 15.35
C ARG A 79 -7.50 -0.84 15.62
N ALA A 80 -8.10 -0.39 16.73
CA ALA A 80 -8.18 1.03 17.07
C ALA A 80 -6.81 1.72 17.25
N ASP A 81 -5.77 0.96 17.59
CA ASP A 81 -4.41 1.44 17.79
C ASP A 81 -3.46 1.11 16.63
N GLU A 82 -4.00 0.68 15.49
CA GLU A 82 -3.21 0.27 14.33
C GLU A 82 -3.54 1.11 13.09
N ALA A 83 -2.57 1.28 12.20
CA ALA A 83 -2.80 1.75 10.84
C ALA A 83 -2.68 0.59 9.86
N GLU A 84 -3.46 0.61 8.79
CA GLU A 84 -3.47 -0.45 7.78
C GLU A 84 -2.85 0.03 6.47
N VAL A 85 -1.82 -0.68 6.02
CA VAL A 85 -1.20 -0.44 4.70
C VAL A 85 -1.98 -1.22 3.65
N ARG A 86 -2.35 -0.53 2.58
CA ARG A 86 -3.07 -1.14 1.46
C ARG A 86 -2.51 -0.66 0.13
N MET A 87 -2.64 -1.50 -0.88
CA MET A 87 -2.47 -1.12 -2.28
C MET A 87 -1.10 -0.50 -2.57
N LEU A 88 -0.03 -1.10 -2.03
CA LEU A 88 1.34 -0.75 -2.39
C LEU A 88 1.61 -1.19 -3.82
N ALA A 89 1.99 -0.27 -4.67
CA ALA A 89 2.27 -0.54 -6.07
C ALA A 89 3.44 0.32 -6.55
N VAL A 90 4.41 -0.31 -7.23
CA VAL A 90 5.55 0.36 -7.84
C VAL A 90 5.57 0.00 -9.32
N ASP A 91 5.68 1.01 -10.18
CA ASP A 91 5.79 0.83 -11.62
C ASP A 91 6.96 -0.12 -11.93
N GLU A 92 6.72 -1.03 -12.85
CA GLU A 92 7.70 -2.04 -13.25
C GLU A 92 9.03 -1.42 -13.69
N ALA A 93 8.95 -0.34 -14.45
CA ALA A 93 10.12 0.41 -14.94
C ALA A 93 10.92 1.09 -13.81
N ALA A 94 10.33 1.27 -12.64
CA ALA A 94 10.95 1.94 -11.49
C ALA A 94 11.34 0.97 -10.36
N ARG A 95 11.24 -0.33 -10.58
CA ARG A 95 11.66 -1.34 -9.59
C ARG A 95 13.17 -1.30 -9.38
N GLY A 96 13.60 -1.71 -8.18
CA GLY A 96 15.01 -1.73 -7.81
C GLY A 96 15.57 -0.36 -7.38
N LEU A 97 14.74 0.68 -7.34
CA LEU A 97 15.15 2.02 -6.91
C LEU A 97 14.82 2.35 -5.44
N GLY A 98 14.36 1.35 -4.68
CA GLY A 98 14.02 1.52 -3.26
C GLY A 98 12.71 2.26 -3.00
N ILE A 99 11.86 2.43 -4.00
CA ILE A 99 10.62 3.20 -3.91
C ILE A 99 9.66 2.61 -2.87
N ALA A 100 9.45 1.29 -2.89
CA ALA A 100 8.58 0.61 -1.93
C ALA A 100 9.05 0.84 -0.49
N ASN A 101 10.35 0.74 -0.22
CA ASN A 101 10.92 1.03 1.10
C ASN A 101 10.66 2.47 1.54
N ARG A 102 10.81 3.43 0.65
CA ARG A 102 10.58 4.85 0.96
C ARG A 102 9.11 5.13 1.25
N LEU A 103 8.20 4.52 0.48
CA LEU A 103 6.76 4.62 0.72
C LEU A 103 6.38 4.01 2.07
N MET A 104 6.90 2.83 2.40
CA MET A 104 6.64 2.18 3.69
C MET A 104 7.18 3.00 4.86
N THR A 105 8.38 3.56 4.75
CA THR A 105 8.94 4.43 5.79
C THR A 105 8.06 5.65 6.03
N ALA A 106 7.55 6.26 4.98
CA ALA A 106 6.64 7.40 5.10
C ALA A 106 5.31 7.02 5.80
N CYS A 107 4.75 5.86 5.48
CA CYS A 107 3.55 5.34 6.15
C CYS A 107 3.80 5.11 7.64
N GLU A 108 4.91 4.49 8.00
CA GLU A 108 5.28 4.23 9.40
C GLU A 108 5.48 5.51 10.19
N THR A 109 6.13 6.50 9.59
CA THR A 109 6.30 7.83 10.20
C THR A 109 4.95 8.49 10.46
N LEU A 110 4.05 8.49 9.48
CA LEU A 110 2.71 9.04 9.65
C LEU A 110 1.91 8.33 10.75
N ALA A 111 2.00 7.01 10.83
CA ALA A 111 1.33 6.24 11.86
C ALA A 111 1.86 6.57 13.26
N ARG A 112 3.17 6.72 13.41
CA ARG A 112 3.79 7.17 14.67
C ARG A 112 3.31 8.57 15.06
N ASP A 113 3.27 9.49 14.11
CA ASP A 113 2.82 10.87 14.32
C ASP A 113 1.34 10.93 14.76
N GLN A 114 0.54 9.94 14.35
CA GLN A 114 -0.84 9.78 14.79
C GLN A 114 -0.97 9.09 16.16
N GLY A 115 0.13 8.72 16.79
CA GLY A 115 0.14 8.02 18.07
C GLY A 115 -0.30 6.56 17.99
N LEU A 116 -0.26 5.95 16.82
CA LEU A 116 -0.65 4.54 16.64
C LEU A 116 0.47 3.60 17.08
N ALA A 117 0.09 2.44 17.60
CA ALA A 117 1.03 1.49 18.21
C ALA A 117 1.64 0.50 17.21
N ALA A 118 0.98 0.28 16.07
CA ALA A 118 1.45 -0.70 15.09
C ALA A 118 0.91 -0.44 13.68
N MET A 119 1.59 -1.07 12.73
CA MET A 119 1.12 -1.23 11.35
C MET A 119 0.60 -2.64 11.16
N ILE A 120 -0.49 -2.79 10.44
CA ILE A 120 -1.01 -4.07 9.97
C ILE A 120 -1.18 -4.03 8.45
N LEU A 121 -0.98 -5.14 7.80
CA LEU A 121 -1.27 -5.30 6.38
C LEU A 121 -1.62 -6.75 6.06
N CYS A 122 -2.25 -6.97 4.94
CA CYS A 122 -2.40 -8.30 4.38
C CYS A 122 -1.91 -8.34 2.93
N THR A 123 -1.47 -9.52 2.50
CA THR A 123 -0.86 -9.72 1.18
C THR A 123 -1.27 -11.10 0.64
N GLU A 124 -1.48 -11.21 -0.66
CA GLU A 124 -1.82 -12.49 -1.28
C GLU A 124 -0.65 -13.48 -1.17
N THR A 125 -0.96 -14.76 -1.08
CA THR A 125 0.06 -15.82 -0.91
C THR A 125 1.13 -15.84 -1.99
N GLY A 126 0.81 -15.42 -3.20
CA GLY A 126 1.75 -15.36 -4.34
C GLY A 126 2.64 -14.12 -4.40
N MET A 127 2.40 -13.13 -3.56
CA MET A 127 3.14 -11.85 -3.57
C MET A 127 4.49 -11.98 -2.86
N HIS A 128 5.37 -12.84 -3.37
CA HIS A 128 6.64 -13.17 -2.70
C HIS A 128 7.59 -11.99 -2.55
N ALA A 129 7.65 -11.09 -3.51
CA ALA A 129 8.49 -9.88 -3.43
C ALA A 129 8.01 -8.96 -2.31
N ALA A 130 6.70 -8.82 -2.14
CA ALA A 130 6.11 -8.04 -1.05
C ALA A 130 6.40 -8.68 0.31
N HIS A 131 6.28 -10.01 0.43
CA HIS A 131 6.63 -10.73 1.67
C HIS A 131 8.08 -10.47 2.07
N ARG A 132 9.01 -10.57 1.14
CA ARG A 132 10.43 -10.28 1.41
C ARG A 132 10.66 -8.84 1.86
N LEU A 133 9.96 -7.88 1.24
CA LEU A 133 10.02 -6.48 1.64
C LEU A 133 9.58 -6.29 3.09
N TYR A 134 8.41 -6.81 3.45
CA TYR A 134 7.85 -6.66 4.79
C TYR A 134 8.71 -7.34 5.85
N GLU A 135 9.19 -8.55 5.58
CA GLU A 135 10.06 -9.29 6.48
C GLU A 135 11.39 -8.56 6.73
N ARG A 136 12.01 -8.02 5.68
CA ARG A 136 13.24 -7.21 5.83
C ARG A 136 13.01 -5.94 6.64
N ARG A 137 11.81 -5.40 6.63
CA ARG A 137 11.43 -4.22 7.41
C ARG A 137 11.03 -4.54 8.85
N GLY A 138 11.05 -5.81 9.23
CA GLY A 138 10.73 -6.25 10.59
C GLY A 138 9.26 -6.58 10.83
N TYR A 139 8.44 -6.62 9.80
CA TYR A 139 7.06 -7.12 9.93
C TYR A 139 7.07 -8.62 10.22
N ALA A 140 6.27 -9.03 11.20
CA ALA A 140 6.10 -10.43 11.56
C ALA A 140 4.74 -10.94 11.11
N ARG A 141 4.69 -12.22 10.74
CA ARG A 141 3.43 -12.89 10.42
C ARG A 141 2.49 -12.88 11.62
N GLU A 142 1.22 -12.62 11.36
CA GLU A 142 0.11 -12.74 12.31
C GLU A 142 -0.90 -13.77 11.78
N PRO A 143 -0.62 -15.07 11.83
CA PRO A 143 -1.46 -16.08 11.19
C PRO A 143 -2.90 -16.10 11.69
N ALA A 144 -3.15 -15.71 12.95
CA ALA A 144 -4.50 -15.63 13.51
C ALA A 144 -5.37 -14.57 12.83
N ARG A 145 -4.77 -13.65 12.09
CA ARG A 145 -5.47 -12.56 11.37
C ARG A 145 -5.47 -12.77 9.86
N ASP A 146 -4.97 -13.91 9.38
CA ASP A 146 -5.14 -14.30 7.97
C ASP A 146 -6.62 -14.43 7.65
N TRP A 147 -6.99 -14.09 6.44
CA TRP A 147 -8.36 -14.23 5.99
C TRP A 147 -8.44 -14.63 4.52
N GLN A 148 -9.61 -14.98 4.08
CA GLN A 148 -9.85 -15.39 2.70
C GLN A 148 -11.08 -14.68 2.18
N ILE A 149 -10.96 -14.15 0.96
CA ILE A 149 -12.08 -13.62 0.21
C ILE A 149 -12.16 -14.38 -1.11
N ARG A 150 -13.28 -15.09 -1.32
CA ARG A 150 -13.44 -16.02 -2.44
C ARG A 150 -12.27 -17.02 -2.47
N ASP A 151 -11.54 -17.12 -3.59
CA ASP A 151 -10.40 -18.02 -3.76
C ASP A 151 -9.06 -17.37 -3.37
N VAL A 152 -9.07 -16.14 -2.89
CA VAL A 152 -7.85 -15.39 -2.55
C VAL A 152 -7.58 -15.48 -1.06
N ARG A 153 -6.46 -16.12 -0.70
CA ARG A 153 -5.96 -16.15 0.67
C ARG A 153 -5.03 -14.97 0.93
N LEU A 154 -5.27 -14.29 2.03
CA LEU A 154 -4.53 -13.11 2.45
C LEU A 154 -3.79 -13.39 3.77
N LEU A 155 -2.49 -13.16 3.74
CA LEU A 155 -1.58 -13.36 4.86
C LEU A 155 -1.39 -12.05 5.61
N ALA A 156 -1.59 -12.05 6.92
CA ALA A 156 -1.42 -10.86 7.74
C ALA A 156 0.02 -10.71 8.27
N TYR A 157 0.52 -9.48 8.23
CA TYR A 157 1.80 -9.06 8.79
C TYR A 157 1.63 -7.83 9.67
N ARG A 158 2.37 -7.76 10.76
CA ARG A 158 2.29 -6.67 11.74
C ARG A 158 3.68 -6.16 12.12
N LEU A 159 3.78 -4.84 12.29
CA LEU A 159 4.97 -4.18 12.81
C LEU A 159 4.58 -3.33 14.02
N ALA A 160 5.20 -3.57 15.18
CA ALA A 160 5.11 -2.66 16.33
C ALA A 160 5.91 -1.37 16.02
N LEU A 161 5.32 -0.24 16.27
CA LEU A 161 5.93 1.08 16.02
C LEU A 161 6.73 1.60 17.21
#